data_46d210643799665adb0138d30e876010
#
_entry.id   46d210643799665adb0138d30e876010
#
_cell.length_a   1.000
_cell.length_b   1.000
_cell.length_c   1.000
_cell.angle_alpha   90.00
_cell.angle_beta   90.00
_cell.angle_gamma   90.00
#
_symmetry.space_group_name_H-M   'P 1'
#
loop_
_entity.id
_entity.type
_entity.pdbx_description
1 polymer ?
#
loop_
_entity_poly.entity_id
_entity_poly.type
_entity_poly.pdbx_seq_one_letter_code
_entity_poly.pdbx_strand_id
1 'polypeptide(L)'
;FRLRASTYMQVAMLVPEAAALKKKRWAIVYPNYEYGQSAVATFKKLLKQAQPDVEFVAEQAAPLGKVDAGSVVQALADAKPDAIFNVLFAADLARFVREGNTRGLFQGREVVSLLTGEPEYLDPLKNEAPTGWTVTGYPWYGITTPEHQAFLKAYQDKYKDHPRLGSVVGYTAIQSLAAGMRKAGGADTEKLITAFRGLELTSPFGPIRYRTEDHQSTMGAFVGKTRNEGGKGVMVNFRYADGAKFQPSAEEVKKLRAAD
;
A
#
# COMPACT_ATOMS: atom_id res chain seq x y z
N PHE A 1 -1.89 10.66 -15.61
CA PHE A 1 -1.21 10.99 -14.34
C PHE A 1 -1.73 10.09 -13.23
N ARG A 2 -0.84 9.65 -12.33
CA ARG A 2 -1.16 8.79 -11.18
C ARG A 2 -0.81 9.51 -9.90
N LEU A 3 -1.79 9.68 -9.01
CA LEU A 3 -1.61 10.38 -7.74
C LEU A 3 -1.08 9.45 -6.65
N ARG A 4 -1.81 8.37 -6.36
CA ARG A 4 -1.46 7.41 -5.31
C ARG A 4 -0.14 6.70 -5.63
N ALA A 5 0.64 6.34 -4.61
CA ALA A 5 1.82 5.51 -4.76
C ALA A 5 1.49 4.23 -5.56
N SER A 6 2.27 3.97 -6.62
CA SER A 6 2.08 2.78 -7.46
C SER A 6 2.33 1.49 -6.70
N THR A 7 1.90 0.35 -7.27
CA THR A 7 2.17 -0.98 -6.71
C THR A 7 3.66 -1.19 -6.48
N TYR A 8 4.50 -0.81 -7.46
CA TYR A 8 5.96 -0.86 -7.32
C TYR A 8 6.44 -0.06 -6.10
N MET A 9 6.00 1.20 -5.97
CA MET A 9 6.42 2.07 -4.86
C MET A 9 6.04 1.49 -3.50
N GLN A 10 4.80 1.00 -3.36
CA GLN A 10 4.33 0.43 -2.09
C GLN A 10 5.09 -0.83 -1.70
N VAL A 11 5.40 -1.70 -2.67
CA VAL A 11 6.26 -2.87 -2.44
C VAL A 11 7.67 -2.44 -2.07
N ALA A 12 8.26 -1.47 -2.80
CA ALA A 12 9.59 -0.95 -2.53
C ALA A 12 9.70 -0.33 -1.11
N MET A 13 8.63 0.27 -0.60
CA MET A 13 8.57 0.79 0.78
C MET A 13 8.59 -0.32 1.84
N LEU A 14 8.05 -1.52 1.53
CA LEU A 14 8.00 -2.65 2.46
C LEU A 14 9.25 -3.55 2.40
N VAL A 15 9.96 -3.56 1.27
CA VAL A 15 11.12 -4.46 1.11
C VAL A 15 12.24 -4.22 2.14
N PRO A 16 12.61 -2.99 2.52
CA PRO A 16 13.59 -2.78 3.59
C PRO A 16 13.17 -3.39 4.93
N GLU A 17 11.88 -3.29 5.27
CA GLU A 17 11.32 -3.89 6.47
C GLU A 17 11.33 -5.43 6.38
N ALA A 18 10.94 -5.97 5.22
CA ALA A 18 10.96 -7.41 4.97
C ALA A 18 12.37 -7.99 5.06
N ALA A 19 13.36 -7.34 4.46
CA ALA A 19 14.75 -7.76 4.52
C ALA A 19 15.33 -7.68 5.95
N ALA A 20 14.93 -6.66 6.73
CA ALA A 20 15.34 -6.51 8.13
C ALA A 20 14.84 -7.66 9.02
N LEU A 21 13.78 -8.37 8.65
CA LEU A 21 13.30 -9.56 9.37
C LEU A 21 14.27 -10.75 9.24
N LYS A 22 15.16 -10.75 8.26
CA LYS A 22 16.16 -11.82 7.99
C LYS A 22 15.52 -13.22 7.83
N LYS A 23 14.27 -13.27 7.38
CA LYS A 23 13.55 -14.53 7.12
C LYS A 23 13.93 -15.05 5.73
N LYS A 24 14.14 -16.37 5.63
CA LYS A 24 14.59 -16.98 4.38
C LYS A 24 13.47 -17.57 3.56
N ARG A 25 12.52 -18.22 4.21
CA ARG A 25 11.42 -18.96 3.55
C ARG A 25 10.15 -18.11 3.52
N TRP A 26 9.80 -17.63 2.35
CA TRP A 26 8.63 -16.76 2.14
C TRP A 26 7.53 -17.50 1.40
N ALA A 27 6.31 -17.41 1.91
CA ALA A 27 5.11 -17.76 1.16
C ALA A 27 4.39 -16.49 0.72
N ILE A 28 3.64 -16.56 -0.38
CA ILE A 28 2.98 -15.41 -0.97
C ILE A 28 1.51 -15.74 -1.23
N VAL A 29 0.61 -14.80 -0.92
CA VAL A 29 -0.81 -14.88 -1.28
C VAL A 29 -1.25 -13.57 -1.93
N TYR A 30 -1.96 -13.67 -3.06
CA TYR A 30 -2.33 -12.50 -3.86
C TYR A 30 -3.59 -12.74 -4.70
N PRO A 31 -4.33 -11.66 -5.05
CA PRO A 31 -5.44 -11.77 -5.98
C PRO A 31 -4.92 -11.98 -7.40
N ASN A 32 -5.47 -12.97 -8.10
CA ASN A 32 -5.01 -13.39 -9.43
C ASN A 32 -5.47 -12.44 -10.54
N TYR A 33 -4.88 -11.25 -10.58
CA TYR A 33 -4.99 -10.29 -11.67
C TYR A 33 -3.76 -9.36 -11.67
N GLU A 34 -3.70 -8.40 -12.60
CA GLU A 34 -2.52 -7.54 -12.86
C GLU A 34 -1.90 -6.94 -11.59
N TYR A 35 -2.72 -6.36 -10.69
CA TYR A 35 -2.23 -5.78 -9.44
C TYR A 35 -1.48 -6.80 -8.58
N GLY A 36 -2.07 -7.97 -8.35
CA GLY A 36 -1.45 -9.02 -7.54
C GLY A 36 -0.17 -9.57 -8.17
N GLN A 37 -0.22 -9.85 -9.47
CA GLN A 37 0.93 -10.36 -10.24
C GLN A 37 2.08 -9.34 -10.26
N SER A 38 1.79 -8.07 -10.49
CA SER A 38 2.78 -6.97 -10.45
C SER A 38 3.40 -6.81 -9.05
N ALA A 39 2.59 -6.87 -7.99
CA ALA A 39 3.08 -6.81 -6.61
C ALA A 39 4.03 -7.96 -6.29
N VAL A 40 3.67 -9.18 -6.64
CA VAL A 40 4.48 -10.38 -6.42
C VAL A 40 5.79 -10.33 -7.19
N ALA A 41 5.74 -10.01 -8.48
CA ALA A 41 6.94 -9.89 -9.31
C ALA A 41 7.91 -8.84 -8.75
N THR A 42 7.38 -7.69 -8.34
CA THR A 42 8.16 -6.60 -7.74
C THR A 42 8.76 -7.03 -6.40
N PHE A 43 7.97 -7.66 -5.52
CA PHE A 43 8.45 -8.11 -4.21
C PHE A 43 9.57 -9.14 -4.34
N LYS A 44 9.38 -10.16 -5.18
CA LYS A 44 10.39 -11.19 -5.42
C LYS A 44 11.68 -10.59 -5.96
N LYS A 45 11.59 -9.68 -6.94
CA LYS A 45 12.75 -9.00 -7.52
C LYS A 45 13.50 -8.18 -6.46
N LEU A 46 12.81 -7.28 -5.76
CA LEU A 46 13.45 -6.35 -4.84
C LEU A 46 13.95 -7.04 -3.57
N LEU A 47 13.21 -8.02 -3.04
CA LEU A 47 13.66 -8.76 -1.86
C LEU A 47 14.87 -9.64 -2.18
N LYS A 48 14.93 -10.28 -3.36
CA LYS A 48 16.12 -11.01 -3.82
C LYS A 48 17.36 -10.11 -3.95
N GLN A 49 17.18 -8.86 -4.37
CA GLN A 49 18.27 -7.89 -4.44
C GLN A 49 18.79 -7.50 -3.04
N ALA A 50 17.86 -7.33 -2.07
CA ALA A 50 18.18 -6.94 -0.70
C ALA A 50 18.71 -8.12 0.14
N GLN A 51 18.20 -9.34 -0.12
CA GLN A 51 18.52 -10.58 0.59
C GLN A 51 18.59 -11.74 -0.43
N PRO A 52 19.76 -12.04 -1.02
CA PRO A 52 19.90 -13.02 -2.12
C PRO A 52 19.55 -14.46 -1.75
N ASP A 53 19.65 -14.83 -0.47
CA ASP A 53 19.41 -16.18 0.04
C ASP A 53 17.92 -16.49 0.37
N VAL A 54 16.97 -15.59 0.02
CA VAL A 54 15.56 -15.88 0.22
C VAL A 54 15.03 -16.93 -0.75
N GLU A 55 14.10 -17.74 -0.26
CA GLU A 55 13.38 -18.76 -1.03
C GLU A 55 11.88 -18.44 -0.99
N PHE A 56 11.21 -18.53 -2.15
CA PHE A 56 9.76 -18.41 -2.24
C PHE A 56 9.17 -19.82 -2.31
N VAL A 57 8.67 -20.29 -1.16
CA VAL A 57 8.32 -21.71 -0.95
C VAL A 57 6.87 -22.05 -1.30
N ALA A 58 5.99 -21.06 -1.42
CA ALA A 58 4.61 -21.23 -1.88
C ALA A 58 4.07 -19.92 -2.46
N GLU A 59 3.23 -20.04 -3.48
CA GLU A 59 2.48 -18.92 -4.07
C GLU A 59 1.02 -19.34 -4.26
N GLN A 60 0.09 -18.55 -3.69
CA GLN A 60 -1.34 -18.78 -3.78
C GLN A 60 -2.01 -17.62 -4.52
N ALA A 61 -2.35 -17.84 -5.78
CA ALA A 61 -3.07 -16.90 -6.63
C ALA A 61 -4.58 -17.12 -6.46
N ALA A 62 -5.23 -16.29 -5.63
CA ALA A 62 -6.65 -16.42 -5.35
C ALA A 62 -7.51 -15.68 -6.39
N PRO A 63 -8.64 -16.24 -6.85
CA PRO A 63 -9.59 -15.49 -7.66
C PRO A 63 -10.10 -14.26 -6.92
N LEU A 64 -10.13 -13.11 -7.59
CA LEU A 64 -10.54 -11.84 -7.01
C LEU A 64 -11.96 -11.91 -6.43
N GLY A 65 -12.12 -11.55 -5.17
CA GLY A 65 -13.40 -11.54 -4.45
C GLY A 65 -13.92 -12.94 -4.06
N LYS A 66 -13.17 -14.00 -4.36
CA LYS A 66 -13.58 -15.40 -4.21
C LYS A 66 -12.49 -16.29 -3.60
N VAL A 67 -11.68 -15.74 -2.70
CA VAL A 67 -10.65 -16.55 -2.03
C VAL A 67 -11.28 -17.75 -1.31
N ASP A 68 -10.79 -18.94 -1.59
CA ASP A 68 -10.98 -20.12 -0.73
C ASP A 68 -9.93 -20.05 0.38
N ALA A 69 -10.29 -19.40 1.48
CA ALA A 69 -9.37 -19.13 2.57
C ALA A 69 -8.88 -20.43 3.24
N GLY A 70 -9.72 -21.46 3.30
CA GLY A 70 -9.37 -22.76 3.87
C GLY A 70 -8.23 -23.43 3.11
N SER A 71 -8.38 -23.60 1.79
CA SER A 71 -7.36 -24.19 0.93
C SER A 71 -6.09 -23.35 0.88
N VAL A 72 -6.21 -22.02 0.80
CA VAL A 72 -5.06 -21.11 0.78
C VAL A 72 -4.26 -21.19 2.08
N VAL A 73 -4.92 -21.10 3.24
CA VAL A 73 -4.27 -21.16 4.55
C VAL A 73 -3.57 -22.52 4.74
N GLN A 74 -4.21 -23.62 4.33
CA GLN A 74 -3.61 -24.97 4.40
C GLN A 74 -2.35 -25.05 3.54
N ALA A 75 -2.42 -24.63 2.27
CA ALA A 75 -1.28 -24.68 1.36
C ALA A 75 -0.09 -23.84 1.85
N LEU A 76 -0.36 -22.66 2.42
CA LEU A 76 0.68 -21.83 3.01
C LEU A 76 1.29 -22.47 4.26
N ALA A 77 0.47 -23.11 5.12
CA ALA A 77 0.94 -23.78 6.33
C ALA A 77 1.83 -24.98 6.00
N ASP A 78 1.44 -25.79 5.01
CA ASP A 78 2.17 -26.99 4.58
C ASP A 78 3.55 -26.66 4.00
N ALA A 79 3.71 -25.49 3.39
CA ALA A 79 4.98 -25.00 2.89
C ALA A 79 5.96 -24.60 4.00
N LYS A 80 5.51 -24.50 5.26
CA LYS A 80 6.30 -24.13 6.44
C LYS A 80 7.16 -22.88 6.21
N PRO A 81 6.57 -21.74 5.85
CA PRO A 81 7.31 -20.50 5.66
C PRO A 81 7.71 -19.89 7.00
N ASP A 82 8.78 -19.08 6.97
CA ASP A 82 9.16 -18.21 8.10
C ASP A 82 8.39 -16.88 8.06
N ALA A 83 8.00 -16.45 6.85
CA ALA A 83 7.28 -15.21 6.62
C ALA A 83 6.28 -15.33 5.45
N ILE A 84 5.27 -14.47 5.48
CA ILE A 84 4.20 -14.43 4.46
C ILE A 84 4.14 -13.00 3.87
N PHE A 85 4.14 -12.90 2.54
CA PHE A 85 3.79 -11.68 1.83
C PHE A 85 2.33 -11.75 1.39
N ASN A 86 1.49 -10.87 1.93
CA ASN A 86 0.06 -10.79 1.61
C ASN A 86 -0.26 -9.58 0.73
N VAL A 87 -1.00 -9.82 -0.33
CA VAL A 87 -1.50 -8.80 -1.26
C VAL A 87 -3.03 -8.78 -1.34
N LEU A 88 -3.71 -9.65 -0.58
CA LEU A 88 -5.17 -9.65 -0.51
C LEU A 88 -5.68 -8.37 0.16
N PHE A 89 -6.88 -7.96 -0.24
CA PHE A 89 -7.55 -6.77 0.28
C PHE A 89 -9.07 -7.00 0.40
N ALA A 90 -9.77 -6.06 1.01
CA ALA A 90 -11.22 -6.08 1.19
C ALA A 90 -11.74 -7.40 1.80
N ALA A 91 -12.79 -7.98 1.25
CA ALA A 91 -13.40 -9.20 1.77
C ALA A 91 -12.48 -10.41 1.75
N ASP A 92 -11.59 -10.52 0.75
CA ASP A 92 -10.64 -11.63 0.66
C ASP A 92 -9.59 -11.56 1.76
N LEU A 93 -9.10 -10.35 2.10
CA LEU A 93 -8.22 -10.15 3.25
C LEU A 93 -8.92 -10.56 4.55
N ALA A 94 -10.18 -10.14 4.74
CA ALA A 94 -10.93 -10.49 5.96
C ALA A 94 -11.11 -12.00 6.12
N ARG A 95 -11.45 -12.71 5.04
CA ARG A 95 -11.55 -14.18 5.04
C ARG A 95 -10.21 -14.84 5.35
N PHE A 96 -9.14 -14.36 4.75
CA PHE A 96 -7.79 -14.88 4.97
C PHE A 96 -7.33 -14.67 6.41
N VAL A 97 -7.55 -13.49 6.98
CA VAL A 97 -7.20 -13.17 8.37
C VAL A 97 -7.96 -14.08 9.34
N ARG A 98 -9.27 -14.22 9.18
CA ARG A 98 -10.12 -15.07 10.03
C ARG A 98 -9.71 -16.53 10.01
N GLU A 99 -9.57 -17.08 8.81
CA GLU A 99 -9.17 -18.47 8.65
C GLU A 99 -7.73 -18.71 9.13
N GLY A 100 -6.81 -17.79 8.83
CA GLY A 100 -5.45 -17.86 9.31
C GLY A 100 -5.33 -17.79 10.83
N ASN A 101 -6.12 -16.94 11.48
CA ASN A 101 -6.19 -16.88 12.95
C ASN A 101 -6.76 -18.18 13.52
N THR A 102 -7.84 -18.70 12.95
CA THR A 102 -8.49 -19.95 13.40
C THR A 102 -7.54 -21.14 13.33
N ARG A 103 -6.73 -21.23 12.29
CA ARG A 103 -5.77 -22.33 12.08
C ARG A 103 -4.36 -22.04 12.60
N GLY A 104 -4.13 -20.90 13.24
CA GLY A 104 -2.82 -20.53 13.77
C GLY A 104 -1.75 -20.30 12.72
N LEU A 105 -2.13 -19.94 11.47
CA LEU A 105 -1.18 -19.74 10.37
C LEU A 105 -0.12 -18.69 10.72
N PHE A 106 -0.50 -17.63 11.42
CA PHE A 106 0.38 -16.50 11.70
C PHE A 106 1.26 -16.68 12.95
N GLN A 107 1.03 -17.74 13.74
CA GLN A 107 1.81 -18.01 14.94
C GLN A 107 3.26 -18.36 14.59
N GLY A 108 4.22 -17.61 15.15
CA GLY A 108 5.64 -17.78 14.89
C GLY A 108 6.11 -17.37 13.49
N ARG A 109 5.24 -16.76 12.69
CA ARG A 109 5.54 -16.26 11.34
C ARG A 109 5.41 -14.76 11.25
N GLU A 110 6.32 -14.13 10.52
CA GLU A 110 6.20 -12.71 10.18
C GLU A 110 5.24 -12.53 9.01
N VAL A 111 4.52 -11.42 9.00
CA VAL A 111 3.66 -11.07 7.85
C VAL A 111 3.97 -9.66 7.38
N VAL A 112 4.22 -9.53 6.09
CA VAL A 112 4.36 -8.25 5.38
C VAL A 112 3.18 -8.12 4.43
N SER A 113 2.43 -7.03 4.52
CA SER A 113 1.16 -6.91 3.79
C SER A 113 0.95 -5.55 3.19
N LEU A 114 0.61 -5.52 1.90
CA LEU A 114 0.15 -4.31 1.23
C LEU A 114 -1.24 -3.92 1.74
N LEU A 115 -1.47 -2.61 1.90
CA LEU A 115 -2.75 -1.97 2.16
C LEU A 115 -3.43 -2.30 3.51
N THR A 116 -3.01 -3.35 4.23
CA THR A 116 -3.71 -3.81 5.44
C THR A 116 -3.77 -2.76 6.54
N GLY A 117 -2.85 -1.79 6.57
CA GLY A 117 -2.89 -0.66 7.52
C GLY A 117 -3.83 0.48 7.13
N GLU A 118 -4.61 0.35 6.05
CA GLU A 118 -5.62 1.33 5.68
C GLU A 118 -6.90 1.12 6.49
N PRO A 119 -7.57 2.18 6.98
CA PRO A 119 -8.81 2.06 7.74
C PRO A 119 -9.90 1.28 6.99
N GLU A 120 -9.92 1.39 5.66
CA GLU A 120 -10.81 0.62 4.78
C GLU A 120 -10.78 -0.89 5.07
N TYR A 121 -9.64 -1.38 5.53
CA TYR A 121 -9.41 -2.81 5.76
C TYR A 121 -9.29 -3.17 7.24
N LEU A 122 -8.76 -2.28 8.09
CA LEU A 122 -8.65 -2.53 9.52
C LEU A 122 -9.99 -2.36 10.25
N ASP A 123 -10.78 -1.33 9.91
CA ASP A 123 -12.06 -1.06 10.59
C ASP A 123 -13.03 -2.26 10.53
N PRO A 124 -13.22 -2.94 9.37
CA PRO A 124 -14.09 -4.11 9.28
C PRO A 124 -13.61 -5.32 10.07
N LEU A 125 -12.31 -5.43 10.33
CA LEU A 125 -11.75 -6.55 11.07
C LEU A 125 -11.99 -6.46 12.58
N LYS A 126 -12.16 -5.25 13.11
CA LYS A 126 -12.45 -5.03 14.56
C LYS A 126 -11.46 -5.80 15.45
N ASN A 127 -11.99 -6.65 16.34
CA ASN A 127 -11.21 -7.50 17.25
C ASN A 127 -10.41 -8.62 16.55
N GLU A 128 -10.70 -8.88 15.27
CA GLU A 128 -9.98 -9.87 14.44
C GLU A 128 -8.76 -9.26 13.73
N ALA A 129 -8.55 -7.93 13.84
CA ALA A 129 -7.42 -7.27 13.20
C ALA A 129 -6.09 -7.87 13.66
N PRO A 130 -5.20 -8.21 12.71
CA PRO A 130 -3.93 -8.86 13.03
C PRO A 130 -3.02 -7.92 13.83
N THR A 131 -2.20 -8.50 14.68
CA THR A 131 -1.17 -7.78 15.44
C THR A 131 0.23 -8.15 14.94
N GLY A 132 1.10 -7.15 14.80
CA GLY A 132 2.50 -7.35 14.45
C GLY A 132 2.81 -7.41 12.95
N TRP A 133 1.80 -7.39 12.08
CA TRP A 133 2.05 -7.36 10.62
C TRP A 133 2.72 -6.06 10.21
N THR A 134 3.73 -6.14 9.38
CA THR A 134 4.34 -4.98 8.72
C THR A 134 3.52 -4.58 7.50
N VAL A 135 3.04 -3.34 7.47
CA VAL A 135 2.03 -2.93 6.49
C VAL A 135 2.29 -1.56 5.89
N THR A 136 1.76 -1.33 4.68
CA THR A 136 1.45 0.02 4.23
C THR A 136 0.03 0.40 4.70
N GLY A 137 -0.20 1.69 5.00
CA GLY A 137 -1.52 2.11 5.47
C GLY A 137 -1.67 3.61 5.67
N TYR A 138 -2.71 3.97 6.45
CA TYR A 138 -3.07 5.35 6.74
C TYR A 138 -3.47 5.52 8.22
N PRO A 139 -2.53 5.77 9.13
CA PRO A 139 -2.79 5.99 10.56
C PRO A 139 -3.27 7.43 10.82
N TRP A 140 -4.48 7.76 10.36
CA TRP A 140 -5.05 9.11 10.36
C TRP A 140 -5.01 9.81 11.73
N TYR A 141 -5.13 9.04 12.81
CA TYR A 141 -5.14 9.50 14.21
C TYR A 141 -3.77 9.96 14.73
N GLY A 142 -2.68 9.55 14.07
CA GLY A 142 -1.32 9.83 14.55
C GLY A 142 -0.49 10.72 13.62
N ILE A 143 -1.06 11.23 12.53
CA ILE A 143 -0.36 12.15 11.63
C ILE A 143 -0.53 13.57 12.16
N THR A 144 0.58 14.20 12.57
CA THR A 144 0.58 15.48 13.28
C THR A 144 0.98 16.69 12.42
N THR A 145 1.19 16.48 11.11
CA THR A 145 1.52 17.59 10.20
C THR A 145 0.35 18.57 10.07
N PRO A 146 0.62 19.90 9.97
CA PRO A 146 -0.44 20.90 9.88
C PRO A 146 -1.42 20.65 8.73
N GLU A 147 -0.91 20.23 7.59
CA GLU A 147 -1.72 19.94 6.38
C GLU A 147 -2.70 18.80 6.62
N HIS A 148 -2.23 17.74 7.27
CA HIS A 148 -3.10 16.62 7.62
C HIS A 148 -4.11 16.98 8.69
N GLN A 149 -3.71 17.71 9.72
CA GLN A 149 -4.61 18.12 10.79
C GLN A 149 -5.72 19.05 10.28
N ALA A 150 -5.41 19.97 9.37
CA ALA A 150 -6.41 20.81 8.72
C ALA A 150 -7.41 19.99 7.90
N PHE A 151 -6.91 19.01 7.10
CA PHE A 151 -7.77 18.10 6.34
C PHE A 151 -8.64 17.24 7.26
N LEU A 152 -8.05 16.63 8.30
CA LEU A 152 -8.74 15.77 9.27
C LEU A 152 -9.87 16.52 9.96
N LYS A 153 -9.59 17.74 10.46
CA LYS A 153 -10.59 18.57 11.11
C LYS A 153 -11.75 18.89 10.18
N ALA A 154 -11.46 19.37 8.97
CA ALA A 154 -12.49 19.71 7.98
C ALA A 154 -13.37 18.48 7.61
N TYR A 155 -12.74 17.32 7.49
CA TYR A 155 -13.45 16.06 7.20
C TYR A 155 -14.37 15.67 8.35
N GLN A 156 -13.86 15.66 9.59
CA GLN A 156 -14.63 15.29 10.78
C GLN A 156 -15.77 16.27 11.07
N ASP A 157 -15.54 17.57 10.89
CA ASP A 157 -16.57 18.60 11.06
C ASP A 157 -17.75 18.37 10.08
N LYS A 158 -17.46 17.96 8.86
CA LYS A 158 -18.46 17.76 7.81
C LYS A 158 -19.18 16.40 7.90
N TYR A 159 -18.41 15.31 8.08
CA TYR A 159 -18.95 13.96 7.95
C TYR A 159 -19.19 13.24 9.28
N LYS A 160 -18.73 13.80 10.40
CA LYS A 160 -18.81 13.22 11.76
C LYS A 160 -18.18 11.82 11.85
N ASP A 161 -17.19 11.56 11.00
CA ASP A 161 -16.45 10.31 10.88
C ASP A 161 -14.99 10.59 10.56
N HIS A 162 -14.13 9.58 10.63
CA HIS A 162 -12.73 9.72 10.23
C HIS A 162 -12.52 9.45 8.73
N PRO A 163 -11.54 10.11 8.10
CA PRO A 163 -11.23 9.85 6.70
C PRO A 163 -10.60 8.47 6.52
N ARG A 164 -10.82 7.88 5.35
CA ARG A 164 -10.08 6.73 4.83
C ARG A 164 -9.02 7.21 3.86
N LEU A 165 -8.12 6.33 3.43
CA LEU A 165 -7.10 6.71 2.44
C LEU A 165 -7.74 7.22 1.14
N GLY A 166 -8.84 6.60 0.71
CA GLY A 166 -9.63 7.07 -0.44
C GLY A 166 -10.09 8.52 -0.30
N SER A 167 -10.38 8.98 0.92
CA SER A 167 -10.76 10.39 1.18
C SER A 167 -9.59 11.35 0.93
N VAL A 168 -8.38 10.99 1.39
CA VAL A 168 -7.16 11.78 1.14
C VAL A 168 -6.84 11.83 -0.35
N VAL A 169 -6.93 10.69 -1.03
CA VAL A 169 -6.65 10.58 -2.46
C VAL A 169 -7.64 11.41 -3.28
N GLY A 170 -8.94 11.28 -3.00
CA GLY A 170 -10.00 12.06 -3.67
C GLY A 170 -9.83 13.57 -3.47
N TYR A 171 -9.59 13.99 -2.23
CA TYR A 171 -9.35 15.40 -1.91
C TYR A 171 -8.13 15.94 -2.69
N THR A 172 -7.01 15.22 -2.64
CA THR A 172 -5.77 15.62 -3.33
C THR A 172 -5.91 15.59 -4.85
N ALA A 173 -6.71 14.68 -5.41
CA ALA A 173 -6.98 14.63 -6.85
C ALA A 173 -7.70 15.91 -7.33
N ILE A 174 -8.70 16.36 -6.60
CA ILE A 174 -9.40 17.62 -6.91
C ILE A 174 -8.48 18.83 -6.74
N GLN A 175 -7.66 18.86 -5.69
CA GLN A 175 -6.67 19.92 -5.53
C GLN A 175 -5.64 19.93 -6.66
N SER A 176 -5.18 18.75 -7.11
CA SER A 176 -4.26 18.62 -8.25
C SER A 176 -4.90 19.16 -9.53
N LEU A 177 -6.17 18.80 -9.78
CA LEU A 177 -6.90 19.31 -10.95
C LEU A 177 -7.03 20.83 -10.91
N ALA A 178 -7.44 21.40 -9.77
CA ALA A 178 -7.56 22.84 -9.61
C ALA A 178 -6.21 23.56 -9.78
N ALA A 179 -5.12 22.99 -9.25
CA ALA A 179 -3.77 23.55 -9.44
C ALA A 179 -3.33 23.45 -10.93
N GLY A 180 -3.61 22.33 -11.57
CA GLY A 180 -3.36 22.13 -12.99
C GLY A 180 -4.11 23.12 -13.87
N MET A 181 -5.41 23.34 -13.61
CA MET A 181 -6.24 24.31 -14.31
C MET A 181 -5.73 25.75 -14.15
N ARG A 182 -5.34 26.13 -12.93
CA ARG A 182 -4.72 27.46 -12.69
C ARG A 182 -3.44 27.63 -13.50
N LYS A 183 -2.57 26.63 -13.52
CA LYS A 183 -1.31 26.66 -14.27
C LYS A 183 -1.54 26.63 -15.79
N ALA A 184 -2.55 25.92 -16.26
CA ALA A 184 -2.92 25.83 -17.69
C ALA A 184 -3.69 27.06 -18.21
N GLY A 185 -4.24 27.89 -17.31
CA GLY A 185 -5.12 28.99 -17.68
C GLY A 185 -6.51 28.56 -18.14
N GLY A 186 -6.96 27.36 -17.76
CA GLY A 186 -8.27 26.82 -18.15
C GLY A 186 -8.35 25.31 -18.07
N ALA A 187 -9.40 24.74 -18.70
CA ALA A 187 -9.72 23.31 -18.66
C ALA A 187 -9.42 22.57 -19.99
N ASP A 188 -8.66 23.18 -20.90
CA ASP A 188 -8.23 22.52 -22.14
C ASP A 188 -7.34 21.31 -21.82
N THR A 189 -7.65 20.15 -22.41
CA THR A 189 -7.01 18.88 -22.09
C THR A 189 -5.50 18.89 -22.35
N GLU A 190 -5.07 19.40 -23.50
CA GLU A 190 -3.65 19.41 -23.89
C GLU A 190 -2.82 20.37 -23.01
N LYS A 191 -3.41 21.51 -22.68
CA LYS A 191 -2.80 22.44 -21.73
C LYS A 191 -2.73 21.85 -20.33
N LEU A 192 -3.74 21.09 -19.90
CA LEU A 192 -3.72 20.39 -18.62
C LEU A 192 -2.63 19.31 -18.58
N ILE A 193 -2.51 18.48 -19.62
CA ILE A 193 -1.45 17.48 -19.74
C ILE A 193 -0.07 18.15 -19.60
N THR A 194 0.14 19.26 -20.29
CA THR A 194 1.37 20.03 -20.20
C THR A 194 1.59 20.61 -18.81
N ALA A 195 0.55 21.19 -18.20
CA ALA A 195 0.61 21.79 -16.86
C ALA A 195 0.90 20.77 -15.74
N PHE A 196 0.39 19.55 -15.86
CA PHE A 196 0.61 18.48 -14.89
C PHE A 196 2.04 17.93 -14.90
N ARG A 197 2.79 18.07 -15.99
CA ARG A 197 4.21 17.68 -16.02
C ARG A 197 5.01 18.57 -15.07
N GLY A 198 5.56 17.94 -14.00
CA GLY A 198 6.27 18.64 -12.95
C GLY A 198 5.38 19.53 -12.06
N LEU A 199 4.06 19.32 -12.04
CA LEU A 199 3.15 20.04 -11.16
C LEU A 199 3.47 19.70 -9.70
N GLU A 200 3.64 20.73 -8.89
CA GLU A 200 3.87 20.64 -7.46
C GLU A 200 2.67 21.22 -6.70
N LEU A 201 2.30 20.57 -5.60
CA LEU A 201 1.28 21.05 -4.68
C LEU A 201 1.46 20.41 -3.31
N THR A 202 0.80 20.98 -2.31
CA THR A 202 0.77 20.43 -0.96
C THR A 202 -0.48 19.56 -0.79
N SER A 203 -0.28 18.29 -0.44
CA SER A 203 -1.34 17.34 -0.09
C SER A 203 -1.47 17.22 1.43
N PRO A 204 -2.50 16.53 1.97
CA PRO A 204 -2.55 16.19 3.39
C PRO A 204 -1.34 15.37 3.90
N PHE A 205 -0.57 14.74 3.01
CA PHE A 205 0.67 14.04 3.35
C PHE A 205 1.92 14.91 3.14
N GLY A 206 1.75 16.21 2.91
CA GLY A 206 2.83 17.16 2.61
C GLY A 206 3.01 17.42 1.11
N PRO A 207 4.15 18.02 0.73
CA PRO A 207 4.41 18.38 -0.66
C PRO A 207 4.53 17.17 -1.55
N ILE A 208 3.92 17.26 -2.73
CA ILE A 208 4.00 16.25 -3.80
C ILE A 208 4.31 16.91 -5.13
N ARG A 209 4.91 16.12 -6.04
CA ARG A 209 5.20 16.52 -7.41
C ARG A 209 4.83 15.40 -8.36
N TYR A 210 4.22 15.74 -9.50
CA TYR A 210 4.02 14.81 -10.60
C TYR A 210 5.29 14.75 -11.47
N ARG A 211 5.91 13.60 -11.53
CA ARG A 211 7.14 13.36 -12.28
C ARG A 211 6.88 13.42 -13.79
N THR A 212 7.84 13.95 -14.55
CA THR A 212 7.71 14.11 -16.01
C THR A 212 7.89 12.80 -16.77
N GLU A 213 8.67 11.87 -16.23
CA GLU A 213 9.10 10.64 -16.87
C GLU A 213 7.98 9.62 -17.05
N ASP A 214 7.09 9.52 -16.07
CA ASP A 214 6.01 8.53 -16.05
C ASP A 214 4.69 9.06 -15.50
N HIS A 215 4.61 10.35 -15.22
CA HIS A 215 3.44 11.04 -14.68
C HIS A 215 2.98 10.50 -13.30
N GLN A 216 3.86 9.82 -12.57
CA GLN A 216 3.61 9.36 -11.21
C GLN A 216 3.89 10.47 -10.21
N SER A 217 2.99 10.70 -9.26
CA SER A 217 3.26 11.63 -8.17
C SER A 217 4.24 11.03 -7.15
N THR A 218 4.91 11.91 -6.41
CA THR A 218 5.77 11.54 -5.27
C THR A 218 5.00 11.27 -3.98
N MET A 219 3.66 11.19 -4.03
CA MET A 219 2.88 10.85 -2.85
C MET A 219 3.32 9.49 -2.32
N GLY A 220 3.69 9.45 -1.04
CA GLY A 220 4.11 8.23 -0.36
C GLY A 220 2.97 7.49 0.32
N ALA A 221 3.35 6.64 1.27
CA ALA A 221 2.44 5.93 2.15
C ALA A 221 3.06 5.85 3.55
N PHE A 222 2.27 5.50 4.56
CA PHE A 222 2.80 5.18 5.87
C PHE A 222 3.14 3.69 5.94
N VAL A 223 4.31 3.39 6.51
CA VAL A 223 4.77 2.04 6.80
C VAL A 223 4.86 1.88 8.31
N GLY A 224 4.32 0.80 8.84
CA GLY A 224 4.30 0.55 10.27
C GLY A 224 3.82 -0.87 10.58
N LYS A 225 3.40 -1.08 11.84
CA LYS A 225 2.90 -2.38 12.28
C LYS A 225 1.42 -2.30 12.65
N THR A 226 0.69 -3.38 12.39
CA THR A 226 -0.68 -3.49 12.90
C THR A 226 -0.69 -3.87 14.37
N ARG A 227 -1.72 -3.42 15.09
CA ARG A 227 -2.02 -3.82 16.46
C ARG A 227 -3.54 -3.80 16.69
N ASN A 228 -4.03 -4.68 17.53
CA ASN A 228 -5.40 -4.61 18.02
C ASN A 228 -5.40 -3.86 19.35
N GLU A 229 -6.13 -2.74 19.42
CA GLU A 229 -6.29 -1.94 20.63
C GLU A 229 -7.78 -1.80 20.97
N GLY A 230 -8.19 -2.40 22.07
CA GLY A 230 -9.59 -2.31 22.52
C GLY A 230 -10.62 -2.79 21.49
N GLY A 231 -10.28 -3.82 20.71
CA GLY A 231 -11.16 -4.36 19.67
C GLY A 231 -11.16 -3.57 18.35
N LYS A 232 -10.16 -2.71 18.15
CA LYS A 232 -9.96 -1.95 16.89
C LYS A 232 -8.58 -2.23 16.32
N GLY A 233 -8.52 -2.45 15.01
CA GLY A 233 -7.25 -2.51 14.31
C GLY A 233 -6.66 -1.13 14.13
N VAL A 234 -5.39 -0.97 14.53
CA VAL A 234 -4.63 0.29 14.38
C VAL A 234 -3.25 0.03 13.82
N MET A 235 -2.64 1.06 13.24
CA MET A 235 -1.21 1.08 12.93
C MET A 235 -0.44 1.74 14.06
N VAL A 236 0.70 1.15 14.41
CA VAL A 236 1.63 1.66 15.41
C VAL A 236 3.05 1.66 14.86
N ASN A 237 3.96 2.38 15.51
CA ASN A 237 5.37 2.46 15.10
C ASN A 237 5.52 2.78 13.62
N PHE A 238 4.71 3.71 13.13
CA PHE A 238 4.66 4.07 11.73
C PHE A 238 5.54 5.27 11.39
N ARG A 239 5.97 5.31 10.15
CA ARG A 239 6.67 6.46 9.55
C ARG A 239 6.11 6.74 8.16
N TYR A 240 6.21 7.97 7.72
CA TYR A 240 5.94 8.31 6.32
C TYR A 240 7.09 7.84 5.44
N ALA A 241 6.80 7.02 4.46
CA ALA A 241 7.72 6.63 3.41
C ALA A 241 7.52 7.57 2.22
N ASP A 242 8.44 8.52 2.06
CA ASP A 242 8.41 9.52 0.99
C ASP A 242 8.47 8.84 -0.38
N GLY A 243 7.40 9.00 -1.17
CA GLY A 243 7.28 8.31 -2.44
C GLY A 243 8.39 8.65 -3.44
N ALA A 244 8.99 9.83 -3.38
CA ALA A 244 10.11 10.19 -4.25
C ALA A 244 11.30 9.24 -4.14
N LYS A 245 11.51 8.64 -2.95
CA LYS A 245 12.62 7.71 -2.68
C LYS A 245 12.38 6.27 -3.14
N PHE A 246 11.13 5.95 -3.51
CA PHE A 246 10.71 4.59 -3.84
C PHE A 246 10.15 4.45 -5.27
N GLN A 247 10.30 5.47 -6.09
CA GLN A 247 9.95 5.40 -7.50
C GLN A 247 10.99 4.56 -8.27
N PRO A 248 10.58 3.84 -9.33
CA PRO A 248 11.55 3.19 -10.21
C PRO A 248 12.46 4.23 -10.88
N SER A 249 13.69 3.86 -11.21
CA SER A 249 14.60 4.74 -11.94
C SER A 249 14.05 5.10 -13.33
N ALA A 250 14.54 6.19 -13.92
CA ALA A 250 14.14 6.59 -15.27
C ALA A 250 14.44 5.50 -16.31
N GLU A 251 15.55 4.77 -16.15
CA GLU A 251 15.89 3.63 -17.01
C GLU A 251 14.91 2.45 -16.85
N GLU A 252 14.49 2.18 -15.63
CA GLU A 252 13.52 1.13 -15.35
C GLU A 252 12.14 1.49 -15.88
N VAL A 253 11.74 2.76 -15.76
CA VAL A 253 10.49 3.27 -16.36
C VAL A 253 10.50 3.08 -17.87
N LYS A 254 11.62 3.41 -18.55
CA LYS A 254 11.73 3.21 -20.01
C LYS A 254 11.57 1.74 -20.43
N LYS A 255 12.08 0.80 -19.62
CA LYS A 255 11.92 -0.64 -19.89
C LYS A 255 10.51 -1.15 -19.66
N LEU A 256 9.76 -0.51 -18.78
CA LEU A 256 8.38 -0.91 -18.42
C LEU A 256 7.32 -0.23 -19.28
N ARG A 257 7.65 0.84 -20.00
CA ARG A 257 6.75 1.46 -20.98
C ARG A 257 6.86 0.71 -22.31
N ALA A 258 5.70 0.45 -22.91
CA ALA A 258 5.67 0.07 -24.31
C ALA A 258 6.41 1.13 -25.13
N ALA A 259 7.20 0.73 -26.11
CA ALA A 259 7.73 1.65 -27.10
C ALA A 259 6.55 2.34 -27.81
N ASP A 260 6.57 3.69 -27.84
CA ASP A 260 5.63 4.47 -28.60
C ASP A 260 5.81 4.19 -30.09
#